data_dc38e843f46286f6762bffc875aff54f
#
_entry.id   dc38e843f46286f6762bffc875aff54f
#
_cell.length_a   1.000
_cell.length_b   1.000
_cell.length_c   1.000
_cell.angle_alpha   90.00
_cell.angle_beta   90.00
_cell.angle_gamma   90.00
#
_symmetry.space_group_name_H-M   'P 1'
#
loop_
_entity.id
_entity.type
_entity.pdbx_description
1 polymer ?
#
loop_
_entity_poly.entity_id
_entity_poly.type
_entity_poly.pdbx_seq_one_letter_code
_entity_poly.pdbx_strand_id
1 'polypeptide(L)'
;MTTARLSRYASARNLGLLAGLSLGALALSPGCKSNGVGLSKEQQGEDAFADVPSPPADGPKLVALREATPILDRPRPDARVIGELRLGAVVARSVEPYSRSGCEEGWYAVRPRGFVCVGSIATLAASAADVLPAGPDTTRPLPYRYGRARFESVATYSRQPTLAEQSAAEPDLGRHLPRSQGDGDPLGAAANDVPLDARGVPTGPPVLLPGGDGVDASSRRTTASFFTFTAGERIPPLVPLSVLRGEAPAPAPLKRGSGVAITGAFSADGGAAMRRFGFLPDGRVVPIDRLKPSLGSTWHGIDLEKVGLPVGFVHKRGVNTFALSRGKAEAQDEELDRRTAVPLTGRFRTVDGVRYEQAKEGYWLRSQDLIVVVRRSKFPEFAKGAQKWLDVSLANQTLTAYEGSKPVFATLISSGRDQLKDPQVSASTVRGTFRIQRKHVTRAVDNREVHGEFDVADAPWVMEFEPGYAMTGMYWSDGVGEAQGFHNIGMTPIDARRIFMWSDPEVPEGWHGVVDGGETSTIVFVRP
;
A
#
# COMPACT_ATOMS: atom_id res chain seq x y z
N MET A 1 -0.71 23.44 41.74
CA MET A 1 -1.39 24.72 41.51
C MET A 1 -0.90 25.26 40.18
N THR A 2 -1.70 25.18 39.15
CA THR A 2 -1.90 26.12 38.05
C THR A 2 -2.70 25.39 36.96
N THR A 3 -3.92 25.83 36.82
CA THR A 3 -4.99 25.31 35.98
C THR A 3 -4.79 25.68 34.51
N ALA A 4 -4.89 24.73 33.58
CA ALA A 4 -4.99 24.99 32.16
C ALA A 4 -6.44 24.76 31.66
N ARG A 5 -6.97 25.76 30.97
CA ARG A 5 -8.35 25.89 30.50
C ARG A 5 -8.65 24.99 29.32
N LEU A 6 -9.75 24.25 29.41
CA LEU A 6 -10.44 23.60 28.32
C LEU A 6 -11.29 24.63 27.53
N SER A 7 -11.08 24.72 26.23
CA SER A 7 -11.96 25.44 25.27
C SER A 7 -12.99 24.46 24.71
N ARG A 8 -14.26 24.72 25.00
CA ARG A 8 -15.42 24.01 24.47
C ARG A 8 -15.89 24.74 23.22
N TYR A 9 -16.05 24.04 22.12
CA TYR A 9 -16.86 24.53 21.00
C TYR A 9 -18.26 23.92 21.08
N ALA A 10 -19.25 24.81 21.20
CA ALA A 10 -20.65 24.49 21.30
C ALA A 10 -21.28 24.42 19.89
N SER A 11 -22.08 23.38 19.69
CA SER A 11 -22.95 23.18 18.54
C SER A 11 -24.21 24.02 18.66
N ALA A 12 -24.58 24.78 17.66
CA ALA A 12 -25.88 25.44 17.56
C ALA A 12 -26.82 24.65 16.64
N ARG A 13 -27.88 24.12 17.22
CA ARG A 13 -29.07 23.62 16.53
C ARG A 13 -30.01 24.79 16.29
N ASN A 14 -30.52 24.95 15.09
CA ASN A 14 -31.74 25.74 14.82
C ASN A 14 -32.82 24.84 14.24
N LEU A 15 -33.89 24.67 15.01
CA LEU A 15 -35.20 24.22 14.59
C LEU A 15 -35.96 25.44 14.03
N GLY A 16 -36.64 25.25 12.93
CA GLY A 16 -37.65 26.19 12.41
C GLY A 16 -38.73 25.44 11.63
N LEU A 17 -39.82 25.08 12.34
CA LEU A 17 -41.10 24.68 11.74
C LEU A 17 -41.85 25.91 11.26
N LEU A 18 -42.46 25.89 10.08
CA LEU A 18 -43.76 26.54 9.82
C LEU A 18 -44.45 25.88 8.63
N ALA A 19 -45.65 25.42 8.89
CA ALA A 19 -46.61 24.87 7.94
C ALA A 19 -47.36 25.99 7.21
N GLY A 20 -47.71 25.75 5.96
CA GLY A 20 -48.60 26.60 5.19
C GLY A 20 -49.31 25.80 4.10
N LEU A 21 -50.54 25.37 4.40
CA LEU A 21 -51.49 24.83 3.42
C LEU A 21 -52.10 25.97 2.61
N SER A 22 -52.18 25.84 1.28
CA SER A 22 -53.22 26.49 0.48
C SER A 22 -53.59 25.63 -0.72
N LEU A 23 -54.86 25.22 -0.75
CA LEU A 23 -55.58 24.63 -1.88
C LEU A 23 -55.83 25.67 -2.98
N GLY A 24 -55.76 25.26 -4.23
CA GLY A 24 -56.16 26.12 -5.37
C GLY A 24 -56.23 25.37 -6.70
N ALA A 25 -57.40 24.83 -6.98
CA ALA A 25 -58.13 24.66 -8.25
C ALA A 25 -57.43 24.19 -9.54
N LEU A 26 -57.98 23.09 -10.07
CA LEU A 26 -57.82 22.57 -11.44
C LEU A 26 -58.32 23.57 -12.50
N ALA A 27 -57.54 23.67 -13.59
CA ALA A 27 -58.05 24.05 -14.91
C ALA A 27 -57.39 23.16 -15.97
N LEU A 28 -58.20 22.35 -16.65
CA LEU A 28 -57.85 21.56 -17.83
C LEU A 28 -57.83 22.46 -19.08
N SER A 29 -56.78 22.39 -19.90
CA SER A 29 -56.86 22.65 -21.33
C SER A 29 -55.73 21.92 -22.10
N PRO A 30 -56.02 21.35 -23.28
CA PRO A 30 -55.07 20.50 -24.02
C PRO A 30 -54.29 21.30 -25.04
N GLY A 31 -53.00 20.98 -25.18
CA GLY A 31 -52.14 21.54 -26.20
C GLY A 31 -50.82 20.82 -26.30
N CYS A 32 -50.75 19.79 -27.15
CA CYS A 32 -49.50 19.20 -27.56
C CYS A 32 -48.61 20.22 -28.26
N LYS A 33 -47.45 20.55 -27.68
CA LYS A 33 -46.24 20.95 -28.40
C LYS A 33 -45.05 20.35 -27.67
N SER A 34 -44.34 19.47 -28.34
CA SER A 34 -43.04 18.97 -27.96
C SER A 34 -42.04 20.11 -27.91
N ASN A 35 -41.81 20.67 -26.74
CA ASN A 35 -40.63 21.50 -26.49
C ASN A 35 -39.57 20.60 -25.92
N GLY A 36 -38.51 20.36 -26.73
CA GLY A 36 -37.29 19.80 -26.22
C GLY A 36 -36.82 20.65 -25.02
N VAL A 37 -36.68 19.99 -23.88
CA VAL A 37 -36.05 20.59 -22.70
C VAL A 37 -34.62 20.83 -23.08
N GLY A 38 -34.30 22.08 -23.47
CA GLY A 38 -32.92 22.48 -23.60
C GLY A 38 -32.26 22.39 -22.25
N LEU A 39 -31.26 21.52 -22.15
CA LEU A 39 -30.39 21.46 -21.00
C LEU A 39 -29.84 22.86 -20.71
N SER A 40 -29.77 23.23 -19.44
CA SER A 40 -29.20 24.54 -19.04
C SER A 40 -27.77 24.64 -19.56
N LYS A 41 -27.29 25.85 -19.83
CA LYS A 41 -25.90 26.08 -20.28
C LYS A 41 -24.85 25.46 -19.33
N GLU A 42 -25.18 25.28 -18.04
CA GLU A 42 -24.35 24.60 -17.06
C GLU A 42 -24.34 23.08 -17.30
N GLN A 43 -25.48 22.46 -17.61
CA GLN A 43 -25.56 21.02 -17.95
C GLN A 43 -24.92 20.69 -19.29
N GLN A 44 -24.97 21.60 -20.27
CA GLN A 44 -24.24 21.46 -21.55
C GLN A 44 -22.72 21.59 -21.38
N GLY A 45 -22.24 22.29 -20.36
CA GLY A 45 -20.80 22.37 -20.01
C GLY A 45 -20.32 21.15 -19.23
N GLU A 46 -21.21 20.39 -18.59
CA GLU A 46 -20.85 19.20 -17.79
C GLU A 46 -20.51 17.97 -18.64
N ASP A 47 -21.14 17.79 -19.77
CA ASP A 47 -20.91 16.64 -20.65
C ASP A 47 -19.73 16.84 -21.65
N ALA A 48 -19.30 18.09 -21.86
CA ALA A 48 -18.32 18.43 -22.90
C ALA A 48 -16.93 17.78 -22.71
N PHE A 49 -16.60 17.31 -21.51
CA PHE A 49 -15.31 16.68 -21.19
C PHE A 49 -15.41 15.18 -20.88
N ALA A 50 -16.61 14.60 -20.91
CA ALA A 50 -16.81 13.18 -20.68
C ALA A 50 -16.18 12.31 -21.81
N ASP A 51 -16.18 12.82 -23.03
CA ASP A 51 -15.76 12.13 -24.25
C ASP A 51 -14.38 12.58 -24.76
N VAL A 52 -13.52 13.17 -23.90
CA VAL A 52 -12.17 13.52 -24.33
C VAL A 52 -11.38 12.25 -24.64
N PRO A 53 -10.86 12.11 -25.88
CA PRO A 53 -10.14 10.90 -26.25
C PRO A 53 -8.84 10.77 -25.46
N SER A 54 -8.53 9.53 -25.06
CA SER A 54 -7.26 9.21 -24.40
C SER A 54 -6.08 9.58 -25.29
N PRO A 55 -5.11 10.36 -24.80
CA PRO A 55 -3.89 10.65 -25.55
C PRO A 55 -3.18 9.36 -25.98
N PRO A 56 -2.59 9.29 -27.19
CA PRO A 56 -1.86 8.13 -27.67
C PRO A 56 -0.64 7.86 -26.78
N ALA A 57 -0.28 6.60 -26.58
CA ALA A 57 0.80 6.19 -25.67
C ALA A 57 2.18 6.75 -26.08
N ASP A 58 2.41 6.92 -27.37
CA ASP A 58 3.61 7.49 -27.99
C ASP A 58 3.55 9.02 -28.17
N GLY A 59 2.43 9.65 -27.75
CA GLY A 59 2.22 11.08 -27.84
C GLY A 59 3.19 11.90 -26.96
N PRO A 60 3.09 13.25 -27.04
CA PRO A 60 3.92 14.14 -26.23
C PRO A 60 3.76 13.83 -24.74
N LYS A 61 4.80 14.12 -23.95
CA LYS A 61 4.87 13.76 -22.54
C LYS A 61 4.70 14.98 -21.64
N LEU A 62 4.26 14.71 -20.41
CA LEU A 62 4.20 15.61 -19.28
C LEU A 62 4.93 14.94 -18.12
N VAL A 63 5.68 15.73 -17.36
CA VAL A 63 6.44 15.26 -16.18
C VAL A 63 5.86 15.91 -14.92
N ALA A 64 5.53 15.10 -13.92
CA ALA A 64 5.06 15.54 -12.63
C ALA A 64 6.20 16.14 -11.79
N LEU A 65 5.97 17.30 -11.18
CA LEU A 65 6.95 18.04 -10.37
C LEU A 65 6.62 18.01 -8.87
N ARG A 66 5.55 17.34 -8.45
CA ARG A 66 5.16 17.23 -7.05
C ARG A 66 5.08 15.80 -6.60
N GLU A 67 5.25 15.59 -5.29
CA GLU A 67 5.09 14.28 -4.66
C GLU A 67 3.72 13.64 -4.97
N ALA A 68 2.67 14.46 -4.96
CA ALA A 68 1.34 14.11 -5.39
C ALA A 68 0.84 15.19 -6.37
N THR A 69 0.92 14.91 -7.67
CA THR A 69 0.36 15.77 -8.72
C THR A 69 -1.04 15.27 -9.05
N PRO A 70 -2.11 16.03 -8.74
CA PRO A 70 -3.47 15.57 -8.93
C PRO A 70 -3.84 15.47 -10.41
N ILE A 71 -4.59 14.41 -10.73
CA ILE A 71 -5.29 14.25 -12.00
C ILE A 71 -6.76 14.53 -11.74
N LEU A 72 -7.33 15.49 -12.44
CA LEU A 72 -8.71 15.94 -12.25
C LEU A 72 -9.61 15.39 -13.36
N ASP A 73 -10.89 15.17 -13.05
CA ASP A 73 -11.88 14.70 -14.03
C ASP A 73 -12.25 15.77 -15.06
N ARG A 74 -11.96 17.06 -14.78
CA ARG A 74 -12.24 18.22 -15.65
C ARG A 74 -11.08 19.21 -15.61
N PRO A 75 -10.88 20.02 -16.68
CA PRO A 75 -9.79 20.97 -16.77
C PRO A 75 -10.09 22.28 -16.04
N ARG A 76 -10.31 22.21 -14.73
CA ARG A 76 -10.55 23.36 -13.83
C ARG A 76 -10.11 23.04 -12.40
N PRO A 77 -9.72 24.05 -11.57
CA PRO A 77 -9.10 23.83 -10.26
C PRO A 77 -9.98 23.15 -9.21
N ASP A 78 -11.30 23.33 -9.29
CA ASP A 78 -12.31 22.81 -8.35
C ASP A 78 -12.90 21.46 -8.77
N ALA A 79 -12.35 20.86 -9.83
CA ALA A 79 -12.78 19.56 -10.31
C ALA A 79 -12.37 18.43 -9.37
N ARG A 80 -13.04 17.30 -9.48
CA ARG A 80 -12.80 16.12 -8.64
C ARG A 80 -11.46 15.46 -8.98
N VAL A 81 -10.67 15.17 -7.98
CA VAL A 81 -9.45 14.34 -8.13
C VAL A 81 -9.86 12.90 -8.42
N ILE A 82 -9.36 12.34 -9.52
CA ILE A 82 -9.58 10.96 -9.94
C ILE A 82 -8.32 10.11 -9.87
N GLY A 83 -7.17 10.72 -9.66
CA GLY A 83 -5.89 10.04 -9.54
C GLY A 83 -4.75 10.98 -9.21
N GLU A 84 -3.57 10.40 -9.12
CA GLU A 84 -2.34 11.13 -8.78
C GLU A 84 -1.15 10.61 -9.59
N LEU A 85 -0.25 11.51 -9.94
CA LEU A 85 1.09 11.20 -10.43
C LEU A 85 2.11 11.45 -9.33
N ARG A 86 3.14 10.62 -9.28
CA ARG A 86 4.29 10.81 -8.39
C ARG A 86 5.30 11.77 -9.00
N LEU A 87 6.09 12.44 -8.15
CA LEU A 87 7.26 13.23 -8.58
C LEU A 87 8.12 12.42 -9.56
N GLY A 88 8.42 13.02 -10.73
CA GLY A 88 9.18 12.37 -11.80
C GLY A 88 8.36 11.44 -12.71
N ALA A 89 7.08 11.18 -12.42
CA ALA A 89 6.23 10.38 -13.29
C ALA A 89 6.06 11.07 -14.67
N VAL A 90 6.16 10.26 -15.71
CA VAL A 90 6.04 10.70 -17.12
C VAL A 90 4.81 10.06 -17.73
N VAL A 91 3.85 10.89 -18.17
CA VAL A 91 2.62 10.39 -18.81
C VAL A 91 2.41 11.03 -20.18
N ALA A 92 1.77 10.29 -21.08
CA ALA A 92 1.34 10.83 -22.36
C ALA A 92 0.22 11.86 -22.17
N ARG A 93 0.25 12.94 -22.96
CA ARG A 93 -0.69 14.05 -22.89
C ARG A 93 -1.24 14.45 -24.26
N SER A 94 -2.30 15.25 -24.24
CA SER A 94 -2.79 15.94 -25.45
C SER A 94 -1.75 16.92 -26.00
N VAL A 95 -1.78 17.18 -27.30
CA VAL A 95 -0.86 18.13 -27.96
C VAL A 95 -1.10 19.54 -27.41
N GLU A 96 -2.36 19.98 -27.40
CA GLU A 96 -2.80 21.29 -26.93
C GLU A 96 -3.51 21.20 -25.58
N PRO A 97 -3.54 22.29 -24.79
CA PRO A 97 -4.33 22.36 -23.57
C PRO A 97 -5.83 22.49 -23.91
N TYR A 98 -6.65 21.84 -23.11
CA TYR A 98 -8.12 21.92 -23.22
C TYR A 98 -8.71 23.18 -22.59
N SER A 99 -8.02 23.77 -21.62
CA SER A 99 -8.45 24.96 -20.90
C SER A 99 -7.25 25.67 -20.29
N ARG A 100 -7.38 26.98 -20.03
CA ARG A 100 -6.41 27.76 -19.24
C ARG A 100 -7.05 28.37 -17.99
N SER A 101 -8.29 28.00 -17.69
CA SER A 101 -9.01 28.53 -16.53
C SER A 101 -8.32 28.07 -15.22
N GLY A 102 -7.77 29.05 -14.47
CA GLY A 102 -7.07 28.78 -13.21
C GLY A 102 -5.77 27.96 -13.34
N CYS A 103 -5.20 27.87 -14.55
CA CYS A 103 -3.93 27.19 -14.82
C CYS A 103 -3.14 27.96 -15.88
N GLU A 104 -1.99 28.52 -15.50
CA GLU A 104 -1.23 29.48 -16.31
C GLU A 104 -0.78 28.89 -17.65
N GLU A 105 -0.15 27.71 -17.63
CA GLU A 105 0.33 27.03 -18.83
C GLU A 105 -0.72 26.10 -19.48
N GLY A 106 -1.86 25.88 -18.79
CA GLY A 106 -3.02 25.15 -19.30
C GLY A 106 -3.19 23.75 -18.75
N TRP A 107 -4.41 23.26 -18.92
CA TRP A 107 -4.84 21.91 -18.55
C TRP A 107 -4.69 20.96 -19.72
N TYR A 108 -3.86 19.96 -19.58
CA TYR A 108 -3.64 18.94 -20.60
C TYR A 108 -4.35 17.65 -20.21
N ALA A 109 -5.06 17.06 -21.17
CA ALA A 109 -5.57 15.70 -20.98
C ALA A 109 -4.39 14.73 -20.87
N VAL A 110 -4.48 13.76 -19.94
CA VAL A 110 -3.46 12.73 -19.70
C VAL A 110 -4.02 11.33 -19.90
N ARG A 111 -3.14 10.39 -20.28
CA ARG A 111 -3.53 9.00 -20.48
C ARG A 111 -3.77 8.29 -19.14
N PRO A 112 -4.81 7.40 -19.01
CA PRO A 112 -5.83 7.13 -20.04
C PRO A 112 -6.96 8.16 -20.05
N ARG A 113 -7.11 8.94 -18.99
CA ARG A 113 -8.18 9.95 -18.82
C ARG A 113 -7.77 11.03 -17.83
N GLY A 114 -8.54 12.12 -17.79
CA GLY A 114 -8.37 13.20 -16.83
C GLY A 114 -7.38 14.27 -17.28
N PHE A 115 -7.18 15.29 -16.43
CA PHE A 115 -6.44 16.49 -16.77
C PHE A 115 -5.43 16.85 -15.68
N VAL A 116 -4.29 17.36 -16.11
CA VAL A 116 -3.22 17.89 -15.24
C VAL A 116 -2.93 19.33 -15.63
N CYS A 117 -2.81 20.20 -14.63
CA CYS A 117 -2.38 21.58 -14.81
C CYS A 117 -0.86 21.64 -14.99
N VAL A 118 -0.40 22.25 -16.07
CA VAL A 118 1.03 22.51 -16.32
C VAL A 118 1.42 23.87 -15.72
N GLY A 119 2.64 23.92 -15.18
CA GLY A 119 3.20 25.07 -14.46
C GLY A 119 3.94 24.63 -13.20
N SER A 120 3.51 25.05 -12.03
CA SER A 120 4.19 24.74 -10.74
C SER A 120 4.11 23.27 -10.29
N ILE A 121 3.20 22.46 -10.84
CA ILE A 121 3.01 21.06 -10.43
C ILE A 121 3.37 20.03 -11.50
N ALA A 122 3.51 20.46 -12.76
CA ALA A 122 3.90 19.62 -13.88
C ALA A 122 4.58 20.47 -14.95
N THR A 123 5.39 19.82 -15.81
CA THR A 123 6.08 20.50 -16.92
C THR A 123 5.97 19.72 -18.21
N LEU A 124 6.07 20.43 -19.35
CA LEU A 124 6.16 19.83 -20.69
C LEU A 124 7.60 19.48 -21.08
N ALA A 125 8.60 19.92 -20.30
CA ALA A 125 10.00 19.64 -20.54
C ALA A 125 10.32 18.19 -20.15
N ALA A 126 10.36 17.29 -21.15
CA ALA A 126 10.62 15.86 -20.93
C ALA A 126 11.98 15.59 -20.24
N SER A 127 12.98 16.44 -20.49
CA SER A 127 14.30 16.35 -19.83
C SER A 127 14.25 16.54 -18.31
N ALA A 128 13.16 17.08 -17.75
CA ALA A 128 12.99 17.15 -16.30
C ALA A 128 12.97 15.77 -15.65
N ALA A 129 12.49 14.72 -16.34
CA ALA A 129 12.51 13.37 -15.85
C ALA A 129 13.92 12.81 -15.61
N ASP A 130 14.91 13.32 -16.34
CA ASP A 130 16.32 12.87 -16.24
C ASP A 130 17.00 13.27 -14.92
N VAL A 131 16.45 14.26 -14.23
CA VAL A 131 17.01 14.83 -12.99
C VAL A 131 16.14 14.56 -11.75
N LEU A 132 15.04 13.86 -11.92
CA LEU A 132 14.10 13.55 -10.84
C LEU A 132 14.31 12.13 -10.31
N PRO A 133 13.89 11.85 -9.06
CA PRO A 133 13.95 10.51 -8.51
C PRO A 133 13.19 9.50 -9.39
N ALA A 134 13.70 8.27 -9.49
CA ALA A 134 13.01 7.19 -10.17
C ALA A 134 11.66 6.89 -9.50
N GLY A 135 10.64 6.66 -10.31
CA GLY A 135 9.33 6.22 -9.83
C GLY A 135 9.36 4.78 -9.25
N PRO A 136 8.24 4.33 -8.68
CA PRO A 136 8.11 2.98 -8.13
C PRO A 136 8.11 1.93 -9.24
N ASP A 137 8.83 0.83 -9.03
CA ASP A 137 8.80 -0.35 -9.89
C ASP A 137 7.59 -1.22 -9.55
N THR A 138 6.52 -1.08 -10.31
CA THR A 138 5.27 -1.83 -10.09
C THR A 138 5.35 -3.30 -10.50
N THR A 139 6.45 -3.75 -11.13
CA THR A 139 6.66 -5.15 -11.50
C THR A 139 7.09 -6.00 -10.32
N ARG A 140 7.61 -5.39 -9.26
CA ARG A 140 8.16 -6.06 -8.08
C ARG A 140 7.22 -6.00 -6.88
N PRO A 141 7.28 -6.96 -5.95
CA PRO A 141 6.54 -6.91 -4.69
C PRO A 141 6.85 -5.67 -3.83
N LEU A 142 8.10 -5.22 -3.83
CA LEU A 142 8.55 -3.97 -3.22
C LEU A 142 8.88 -2.96 -4.32
N PRO A 143 8.08 -1.90 -4.49
CA PRO A 143 8.28 -0.93 -5.58
C PRO A 143 9.53 -0.07 -5.43
N TYR A 144 10.14 -0.04 -4.24
CA TYR A 144 11.40 0.61 -3.93
C TYR A 144 12.31 -0.33 -3.13
N ARG A 145 13.54 0.08 -2.89
CA ARG A 145 14.36 -0.47 -1.82
C ARG A 145 13.99 0.24 -0.53
N TYR A 146 13.81 -0.51 0.55
CA TYR A 146 13.37 0.03 1.82
C TYR A 146 14.43 -0.11 2.90
N GLY A 147 14.48 0.91 3.78
CA GLY A 147 15.31 0.91 4.96
C GLY A 147 14.55 1.37 6.19
N ARG A 148 15.06 1.02 7.38
CA ARG A 148 14.55 1.49 8.66
C ARG A 148 15.64 2.21 9.44
N ALA A 149 15.30 3.33 10.06
CA ALA A 149 16.22 4.09 10.90
C ALA A 149 16.71 3.24 12.09
N ARG A 150 18.04 3.17 12.27
CA ARG A 150 18.68 2.35 13.32
C ARG A 150 18.81 3.07 14.65
N PHE A 151 18.79 4.40 14.64
CA PHE A 151 19.09 5.27 15.78
C PHE A 151 17.88 6.13 16.13
N GLU A 152 17.84 6.67 17.33
CA GLU A 152 16.73 7.50 17.83
C GLU A 152 16.47 8.76 16.99
N SER A 153 17.51 9.24 16.32
CA SER A 153 17.44 10.37 15.42
C SER A 153 18.38 10.13 14.24
N VAL A 154 17.83 10.06 13.03
CA VAL A 154 18.61 9.96 11.80
C VAL A 154 18.36 11.20 10.97
N ALA A 155 19.40 12.00 10.76
CA ALA A 155 19.30 13.24 10.00
C ALA A 155 18.86 12.97 8.55
N THR A 156 17.99 13.84 8.03
CA THR A 156 17.68 13.94 6.61
C THR A 156 18.07 15.33 6.11
N TYR A 157 18.34 15.46 4.81
CA TYR A 157 18.81 16.70 4.22
C TYR A 157 17.97 17.02 2.97
N SER A 158 17.78 18.31 2.68
CA SER A 158 17.08 18.77 1.47
C SER A 158 17.98 18.80 0.23
N ARG A 159 19.29 18.59 0.40
CA ARG A 159 20.33 18.54 -0.64
C ARG A 159 21.50 17.69 -0.15
N GLN A 160 22.51 17.52 -0.99
CA GLN A 160 23.80 16.94 -0.55
C GLN A 160 24.33 17.75 0.63
N PRO A 161 24.51 17.12 1.82
CA PRO A 161 25.02 17.81 2.99
C PRO A 161 26.53 18.08 2.86
N THR A 162 26.98 19.21 3.36
CA THR A 162 28.39 19.48 3.59
C THR A 162 28.89 18.66 4.77
N LEU A 163 30.22 18.47 4.89
CA LEU A 163 30.82 17.78 6.02
C LEU A 163 30.48 18.47 7.37
N ALA A 164 30.43 19.80 7.37
CA ALA A 164 30.06 20.57 8.57
C ALA A 164 28.62 20.28 9.02
N GLU A 165 27.67 20.21 8.09
CA GLU A 165 26.27 19.85 8.37
C GLU A 165 26.14 18.42 8.88
N GLN A 166 26.89 17.48 8.28
CA GLN A 166 26.92 16.09 8.76
C GLN A 166 27.46 16.00 10.18
N SER A 167 28.59 16.68 10.47
CA SER A 167 29.22 16.68 11.80
C SER A 167 28.35 17.36 12.87
N ALA A 168 27.60 18.39 12.49
CA ALA A 168 26.67 19.05 13.37
C ALA A 168 25.45 18.16 13.72
N ALA A 169 24.96 17.41 12.74
CA ALA A 169 23.85 16.46 12.93
C ALA A 169 24.28 15.16 13.63
N GLU A 170 25.53 14.77 13.49
CA GLU A 170 26.10 13.49 13.96
C GLU A 170 27.46 13.72 14.63
N PRO A 171 27.50 14.10 15.91
CA PRO A 171 28.78 14.38 16.61
C PRO A 171 29.74 13.18 16.67
N ASP A 172 29.26 11.95 16.48
CA ASP A 172 30.04 10.72 16.46
C ASP A 172 30.44 10.27 15.04
N LEU A 173 30.25 11.11 14.02
CA LEU A 173 30.48 10.79 12.62
C LEU A 173 31.83 10.10 12.36
N GLY A 174 32.93 10.64 12.88
CA GLY A 174 34.28 10.09 12.70
C GLY A 174 34.51 8.71 13.36
N ARG A 175 33.62 8.26 14.26
CA ARG A 175 33.76 6.97 14.94
C ARG A 175 33.14 5.80 14.21
N HIS A 176 32.12 6.04 13.38
CA HIS A 176 31.36 4.96 12.75
C HIS A 176 31.59 4.82 11.24
N LEU A 177 32.03 5.86 10.54
CA LEU A 177 32.26 5.81 9.08
C LEU A 177 33.24 4.73 8.63
N PRO A 178 34.39 4.49 9.29
CA PRO A 178 35.31 3.45 8.85
C PRO A 178 34.76 2.01 8.98
N ARG A 179 33.66 1.80 9.72
CA ARG A 179 33.10 0.48 9.99
C ARG A 179 31.99 0.07 9.02
N SER A 180 31.57 0.95 8.12
CA SER A 180 30.42 0.72 7.23
C SER A 180 30.77 0.05 5.90
N GLN A 181 32.04 -0.22 5.62
CA GLN A 181 32.52 -0.80 4.36
C GLN A 181 32.71 -2.34 4.46
N GLY A 182 31.71 -3.06 4.93
CA GLY A 182 31.74 -4.53 4.92
C GLY A 182 31.20 -5.10 3.62
N ASP A 183 32.02 -5.92 2.94
CA ASP A 183 31.63 -6.68 1.74
C ASP A 183 30.70 -7.85 2.07
N GLY A 184 29.72 -8.06 1.21
CA GLY A 184 28.89 -9.28 1.16
C GLY A 184 27.41 -9.03 1.38
N ASP A 185 26.58 -9.65 0.56
CA ASP A 185 25.13 -9.74 0.76
C ASP A 185 24.80 -11.08 1.42
N PRO A 186 24.53 -11.12 2.72
CA PRO A 186 24.21 -12.35 3.43
C PRO A 186 22.72 -12.54 3.66
N LEU A 187 21.84 -11.76 3.06
CA LEU A 187 20.51 -11.54 3.62
C LEU A 187 19.45 -12.53 3.16
N GLY A 188 19.77 -13.59 2.51
CA GLY A 188 18.76 -14.54 2.06
C GLY A 188 17.75 -13.91 1.08
N ALA A 189 16.73 -14.66 0.71
CA ALA A 189 15.73 -14.22 -0.25
C ALA A 189 14.91 -13.03 0.27
N ALA A 190 14.94 -11.92 -0.47
CA ALA A 190 14.07 -10.77 -0.26
C ALA A 190 12.73 -10.97 -0.98
N ALA A 191 11.71 -10.18 -0.62
CA ALA A 191 10.41 -10.23 -1.30
C ALA A 191 10.53 -10.04 -2.83
N ASN A 192 11.52 -9.28 -3.29
CA ASN A 192 11.79 -9.06 -4.71
C ASN A 192 12.52 -10.22 -5.41
N ASP A 193 13.07 -11.18 -4.66
CA ASP A 193 13.77 -12.33 -5.19
C ASP A 193 12.82 -13.53 -5.44
N VAL A 194 11.58 -13.44 -4.98
CA VAL A 194 10.55 -14.46 -5.24
C VAL A 194 10.08 -14.32 -6.69
N PRO A 195 10.26 -15.36 -7.54
CA PRO A 195 9.82 -15.30 -8.92
C PRO A 195 8.28 -15.26 -9.00
N LEU A 196 7.77 -14.39 -9.85
CA LEU A 196 6.34 -14.20 -10.09
C LEU A 196 6.00 -14.59 -11.53
N ASP A 197 4.80 -15.13 -11.76
CA ASP A 197 4.26 -15.31 -13.11
C ASP A 197 3.75 -13.97 -13.69
N ALA A 198 3.28 -13.98 -14.94
CA ALA A 198 2.77 -12.78 -15.61
C ALA A 198 1.58 -12.12 -14.89
N ARG A 199 0.89 -12.84 -14.01
CA ARG A 199 -0.22 -12.34 -13.18
C ARG A 199 0.26 -11.86 -11.81
N GLY A 200 1.58 -11.89 -11.53
CA GLY A 200 2.15 -11.53 -10.25
C GLY A 200 1.93 -12.57 -9.15
N VAL A 201 1.66 -13.82 -9.52
CA VAL A 201 1.51 -14.94 -8.59
C VAL A 201 2.88 -15.58 -8.37
N PRO A 202 3.30 -15.83 -7.11
CA PRO A 202 4.54 -16.53 -6.82
C PRO A 202 4.56 -17.93 -7.45
N THR A 203 5.66 -18.29 -8.11
CA THR A 203 5.83 -19.57 -8.82
C THR A 203 6.51 -20.65 -7.96
N GLY A 204 7.01 -20.26 -6.78
CA GLY A 204 7.64 -21.16 -5.81
C GLY A 204 6.85 -21.26 -4.49
N PRO A 205 7.22 -22.20 -3.62
CA PRO A 205 6.66 -22.30 -2.28
C PRO A 205 7.05 -21.06 -1.45
N PRO A 206 6.29 -20.74 -0.39
CA PRO A 206 6.70 -19.71 0.57
C PRO A 206 8.07 -20.05 1.17
N VAL A 207 8.95 -19.07 1.20
CA VAL A 207 10.25 -19.19 1.85
C VAL A 207 10.21 -18.41 3.15
N LEU A 208 10.37 -19.09 4.26
CA LEU A 208 10.51 -18.43 5.56
C LEU A 208 11.94 -17.89 5.70
N LEU A 209 12.06 -16.62 6.03
CA LEU A 209 13.35 -16.06 6.39
C LEU A 209 13.86 -16.73 7.69
N PRO A 210 15.15 -17.09 7.76
CA PRO A 210 15.72 -17.67 8.96
C PRO A 210 15.50 -16.78 10.19
N GLY A 211 14.83 -17.31 11.19
CA GLY A 211 14.59 -16.64 12.47
C GLY A 211 13.49 -15.60 12.46
N GLY A 212 12.25 -15.91 12.54
CA GLY A 212 10.99 -15.13 12.64
C GLY A 212 11.00 -13.59 12.79
N ASP A 213 12.08 -13.01 13.30
CA ASP A 213 12.41 -11.59 13.31
C ASP A 213 13.50 -11.26 12.27
N GLY A 214 13.56 -12.06 11.24
CA GLY A 214 14.61 -12.35 10.26
C GLY A 214 15.42 -11.22 9.65
N VAL A 215 15.16 -10.00 10.02
CA VAL A 215 15.87 -8.84 9.49
C VAL A 215 16.97 -8.34 10.44
N ASP A 216 17.02 -8.79 11.68
CA ASP A 216 17.86 -8.12 12.69
C ASP A 216 19.29 -8.66 12.87
N ALA A 217 19.54 -9.96 12.72
CA ALA A 217 20.87 -10.51 13.06
C ALA A 217 21.92 -10.35 11.96
N SER A 218 21.52 -10.40 10.70
CA SER A 218 22.45 -10.34 9.54
C SER A 218 22.64 -8.94 8.97
N SER A 219 21.71 -8.02 9.23
CA SER A 219 21.70 -6.66 8.68
C SER A 219 22.86 -5.77 9.15
N ARG A 220 23.63 -6.20 10.14
CA ARG A 220 24.73 -5.39 10.70
C ARG A 220 25.92 -5.23 9.77
N ARG A 221 26.07 -6.08 8.75
CA ARG A 221 27.27 -6.09 7.91
C ARG A 221 27.12 -5.55 6.49
N THR A 222 25.90 -5.31 6.00
CA THR A 222 25.67 -5.11 4.56
C THR A 222 24.74 -3.98 4.16
N THR A 223 24.45 -3.06 5.05
CA THR A 223 23.55 -1.92 4.74
C THR A 223 23.98 -1.17 3.46
N ALA A 224 25.27 -0.98 3.26
CA ALA A 224 25.78 -0.24 2.10
C ALA A 224 25.61 -1.01 0.79
N SER A 225 25.83 -2.34 0.78
CA SER A 225 25.74 -3.14 -0.44
C SER A 225 24.30 -3.34 -0.91
N PHE A 226 23.34 -3.52 0.02
CA PHE A 226 21.92 -3.65 -0.34
C PHE A 226 21.40 -2.42 -1.07
N PHE A 227 21.82 -1.21 -0.68
CA PHE A 227 21.43 0.04 -1.34
C PHE A 227 22.34 0.43 -2.51
N THR A 228 23.30 -0.43 -2.89
CA THR A 228 24.11 -0.21 -4.07
C THR A 228 23.27 -0.52 -5.30
N PHE A 229 23.24 0.40 -6.26
CA PHE A 229 22.63 0.18 -7.55
C PHE A 229 23.59 -0.63 -8.43
N THR A 230 23.03 -1.52 -9.24
CA THR A 230 23.80 -2.29 -10.21
C THR A 230 24.46 -1.37 -11.24
N ALA A 231 25.60 -1.80 -11.80
CA ALA A 231 26.27 -1.05 -12.86
C ALA A 231 25.30 -0.81 -14.02
N GLY A 232 25.05 0.46 -14.36
CA GLY A 232 24.10 0.87 -15.39
C GLY A 232 22.80 1.52 -14.85
N GLU A 233 22.50 1.41 -13.56
CA GLU A 233 21.43 2.22 -12.96
C GLU A 233 21.85 3.70 -12.94
N ARG A 234 21.02 4.52 -13.55
CA ARG A 234 21.27 5.97 -13.64
C ARG A 234 21.01 6.59 -12.27
N ILE A 235 22.03 7.19 -11.67
CA ILE A 235 21.87 8.03 -10.49
C ILE A 235 21.47 9.42 -11.00
N PRO A 236 20.27 9.90 -10.70
CA PRO A 236 19.88 11.24 -11.13
C PRO A 236 20.81 12.27 -10.50
N PRO A 237 21.23 13.32 -11.23
CA PRO A 237 21.96 14.42 -10.64
C PRO A 237 21.15 15.04 -9.51
N LEU A 238 21.84 15.41 -8.42
CA LEU A 238 21.23 16.06 -7.26
C LEU A 238 20.73 17.45 -7.63
N VAL A 239 19.50 17.55 -8.02
CA VAL A 239 18.82 18.84 -8.12
C VAL A 239 18.24 19.18 -6.76
N PRO A 240 18.60 20.32 -6.16
CA PRO A 240 17.99 20.76 -4.91
C PRO A 240 16.47 20.80 -5.03
N LEU A 241 15.77 20.25 -4.06
CA LEU A 241 14.30 20.23 -4.05
C LEU A 241 13.70 21.65 -4.14
N SER A 242 14.41 22.64 -3.57
CA SER A 242 14.10 24.06 -3.67
C SER A 242 14.04 24.57 -5.11
N VAL A 243 14.86 24.02 -6.03
CA VAL A 243 14.84 24.38 -7.45
C VAL A 243 13.62 23.81 -8.15
N LEU A 244 13.17 22.62 -7.73
CA LEU A 244 12.04 21.91 -8.30
C LEU A 244 10.68 22.41 -7.78
N ARG A 245 10.64 22.91 -6.54
CA ARG A 245 9.38 23.23 -5.83
C ARG A 245 9.25 24.68 -5.37
N GLY A 246 10.31 25.47 -5.48
CA GLY A 246 10.33 26.81 -4.88
C GLY A 246 10.47 26.82 -3.34
N GLU A 247 10.15 25.70 -2.67
CA GLU A 247 10.30 25.51 -1.22
C GLU A 247 10.81 24.09 -0.94
N ALA A 248 11.97 23.99 -0.29
CA ALA A 248 12.45 22.70 0.21
C ALA A 248 11.68 22.32 1.49
N PRO A 249 11.17 21.11 1.63
CA PRO A 249 10.65 20.67 2.92
C PRO A 249 11.76 20.76 3.96
N ALA A 250 11.43 21.29 5.13
CA ALA A 250 12.38 21.32 6.23
C ALA A 250 12.84 19.89 6.54
N PRO A 251 14.16 19.63 6.57
CA PRO A 251 14.66 18.31 6.92
C PRO A 251 14.23 17.96 8.34
N ALA A 252 13.45 16.88 8.49
CA ALA A 252 13.04 16.36 9.79
C ALA A 252 13.78 15.05 10.04
N PRO A 253 14.39 14.86 11.23
CA PRO A 253 15.06 13.62 11.54
C PRO A 253 14.07 12.45 11.64
N LEU A 254 14.50 11.28 11.17
CA LEU A 254 13.74 10.05 11.30
C LEU A 254 13.87 9.51 12.72
N LYS A 255 12.78 9.13 13.33
CA LYS A 255 12.75 8.40 14.60
C LYS A 255 13.26 6.97 14.41
N ARG A 256 13.76 6.36 15.47
CA ARG A 256 14.16 4.94 15.43
C ARG A 256 13.00 4.07 14.97
N GLY A 257 13.32 3.16 14.05
CA GLY A 257 12.32 2.26 13.46
C GLY A 257 11.58 2.84 12.26
N SER A 258 11.57 4.16 12.05
CA SER A 258 10.90 4.78 10.91
C SER A 258 11.39 4.19 9.60
N GLY A 259 10.44 3.81 8.76
CA GLY A 259 10.68 3.22 7.45
C GLY A 259 10.75 4.26 6.35
N VAL A 260 11.66 4.08 5.41
CA VAL A 260 11.83 4.95 4.24
C VAL A 260 12.06 4.14 2.99
N ALA A 261 11.57 4.66 1.86
CA ALA A 261 11.88 4.16 0.52
C ALA A 261 13.12 4.85 -0.03
N ILE A 262 13.94 4.13 -0.79
CA ILE A 262 15.17 4.62 -1.43
C ILE A 262 15.03 4.45 -2.94
N THR A 263 15.07 5.56 -3.67
CA THR A 263 14.94 5.59 -5.13
C THR A 263 16.28 5.54 -5.85
N GLY A 264 17.34 5.94 -5.17
CA GLY A 264 18.71 5.98 -5.69
C GLY A 264 19.71 6.23 -4.58
N ALA A 265 21.01 6.07 -4.87
CA ALA A 265 22.08 6.36 -3.92
C ALA A 265 23.27 7.03 -4.61
N PHE A 266 24.02 7.81 -3.85
CA PHE A 266 25.26 8.45 -4.30
C PHE A 266 26.29 8.46 -3.18
N SER A 267 27.54 8.76 -3.52
CA SER A 267 28.62 8.93 -2.55
C SER A 267 29.04 10.39 -2.46
N ALA A 268 29.26 10.87 -1.25
CA ALA A 268 29.74 12.21 -0.97
C ALA A 268 30.82 12.18 0.11
N ASP A 269 31.55 13.30 0.28
CA ASP A 269 32.56 13.43 1.31
C ASP A 269 31.97 13.25 2.71
N GLY A 270 32.50 12.31 3.48
CA GLY A 270 32.18 12.03 4.88
C GLY A 270 33.33 12.37 5.84
N GLY A 271 34.38 13.00 5.35
CA GLY A 271 35.57 13.39 6.10
C GLY A 271 36.67 12.32 6.10
N ALA A 272 36.51 11.24 6.82
CA ALA A 272 37.50 10.15 6.87
C ALA A 272 37.40 9.18 5.68
N ALA A 273 36.22 9.12 5.03
CA ALA A 273 35.93 8.26 3.90
C ALA A 273 34.73 8.80 3.11
N MET A 274 34.57 8.29 1.88
CA MET A 274 33.32 8.55 1.10
C MET A 274 32.14 7.92 1.81
N ARG A 275 31.11 8.70 2.04
CA ARG A 275 29.87 8.29 2.69
C ARG A 275 28.74 8.13 1.66
N ARG A 276 27.95 7.08 1.79
CA ARG A 276 26.80 6.85 0.92
C ARG A 276 25.53 7.47 1.48
N PHE A 277 24.79 8.10 0.58
CA PHE A 277 23.48 8.70 0.84
C PHE A 277 22.43 8.11 -0.08
N GLY A 278 21.22 7.91 0.43
CA GLY A 278 20.04 7.50 -0.33
C GLY A 278 19.14 8.68 -0.64
N PHE A 279 18.54 8.66 -1.81
CA PHE A 279 17.43 9.55 -2.18
C PHE A 279 16.12 8.98 -1.73
N LEU A 280 15.31 9.79 -1.09
CA LEU A 280 13.92 9.49 -0.79
C LEU A 280 13.02 9.92 -1.95
N PRO A 281 11.83 9.30 -2.13
CA PRO A 281 10.89 9.67 -3.19
C PRO A 281 10.40 11.13 -3.14
N ASP A 282 10.46 11.77 -1.97
CA ASP A 282 10.15 13.18 -1.77
C ASP A 282 11.32 14.12 -2.12
N GLY A 283 12.46 13.56 -2.54
CA GLY A 283 13.68 14.28 -2.92
C GLY A 283 14.60 14.66 -1.77
N ARG A 284 14.29 14.27 -0.53
CA ARG A 284 15.23 14.38 0.58
C ARG A 284 16.36 13.33 0.46
N VAL A 285 17.38 13.54 1.25
CA VAL A 285 18.59 12.71 1.28
C VAL A 285 18.79 12.17 2.68
N VAL A 286 19.17 10.90 2.81
CA VAL A 286 19.41 10.22 4.09
C VAL A 286 20.74 9.43 4.07
N PRO A 287 21.53 9.43 5.15
CA PRO A 287 22.72 8.60 5.23
C PRO A 287 22.36 7.10 5.29
N ILE A 288 22.87 6.30 4.34
CA ILE A 288 22.54 4.87 4.25
C ILE A 288 23.11 4.07 5.42
N ASP A 289 24.27 4.44 5.93
CA ASP A 289 24.90 3.78 7.09
C ASP A 289 24.07 3.92 8.39
N ARG A 290 23.10 4.83 8.41
CA ARG A 290 22.17 5.02 9.51
C ARG A 290 20.88 4.22 9.36
N LEU A 291 20.73 3.48 8.26
CA LEU A 291 19.60 2.62 7.98
C LEU A 291 19.97 1.14 8.12
N LYS A 292 18.98 0.31 8.37
CA LYS A 292 19.03 -1.13 8.15
C LYS A 292 18.12 -1.48 6.98
N PRO A 293 18.50 -2.41 6.08
CA PRO A 293 17.63 -2.89 5.03
C PRO A 293 16.34 -3.45 5.58
N SER A 294 15.24 -3.25 4.85
CA SER A 294 13.93 -3.82 5.17
C SER A 294 13.40 -4.53 3.93
N LEU A 295 13.57 -5.86 3.90
CA LEU A 295 13.35 -6.68 2.72
C LEU A 295 11.90 -7.13 2.54
N GLY A 296 11.07 -6.97 3.57
CA GLY A 296 9.74 -7.56 3.63
C GLY A 296 9.79 -9.09 3.75
N SER A 297 8.65 -9.69 4.00
CA SER A 297 8.51 -11.14 4.06
C SER A 297 8.45 -11.74 2.67
N THR A 298 9.13 -12.88 2.49
CA THR A 298 9.04 -13.69 1.26
C THR A 298 7.90 -14.69 1.30
N TRP A 299 7.24 -14.83 2.47
CA TRP A 299 6.08 -15.69 2.58
C TRP A 299 4.91 -15.13 1.74
N HIS A 300 4.10 -16.02 1.20
CA HIS A 300 2.88 -15.70 0.45
C HIS A 300 1.76 -16.70 0.74
N GLY A 301 0.53 -16.27 0.51
CA GLY A 301 -0.66 -17.10 0.62
C GLY A 301 -0.77 -18.17 -0.46
N ILE A 302 -1.98 -18.71 -0.63
CA ILE A 302 -2.23 -19.87 -1.50
C ILE A 302 -3.29 -19.53 -2.57
N ASP A 303 -3.03 -20.02 -3.79
CA ASP A 303 -3.96 -19.93 -4.93
C ASP A 303 -5.06 -20.98 -4.79
N LEU A 304 -6.29 -20.50 -4.58
CA LEU A 304 -7.45 -21.37 -4.37
C LEU A 304 -8.07 -21.89 -5.67
N GLU A 305 -7.73 -21.32 -6.81
CA GLU A 305 -8.19 -21.86 -8.09
C GLU A 305 -7.62 -23.24 -8.35
N LYS A 306 -6.41 -23.50 -7.84
CA LYS A 306 -5.72 -24.81 -7.97
C LYS A 306 -6.12 -25.80 -6.89
N VAL A 307 -6.28 -25.32 -5.65
CA VAL A 307 -6.43 -26.23 -4.50
C VAL A 307 -7.83 -26.24 -3.90
N GLY A 308 -8.62 -25.16 -4.08
CA GLY A 308 -9.93 -25.00 -3.46
C GLY A 308 -9.87 -24.84 -1.94
N LEU A 309 -11.07 -24.73 -1.31
CA LEU A 309 -11.24 -24.70 0.14
C LEU A 309 -11.74 -26.06 0.65
N PRO A 310 -11.46 -26.44 1.90
CA PRO A 310 -10.75 -25.68 2.93
C PRO A 310 -9.21 -25.75 2.81
N VAL A 311 -8.54 -24.75 3.40
CA VAL A 311 -7.08 -24.73 3.57
C VAL A 311 -6.74 -24.41 5.03
N GLY A 312 -5.64 -24.95 5.54
CA GLY A 312 -5.09 -24.63 6.85
C GLY A 312 -3.75 -23.93 6.71
N PHE A 313 -3.50 -22.91 7.53
CA PHE A 313 -2.17 -22.32 7.70
C PHE A 313 -1.62 -22.77 9.06
N VAL A 314 -0.46 -23.39 9.07
CA VAL A 314 0.22 -23.80 10.31
C VAL A 314 0.60 -22.54 11.10
N HIS A 315 0.15 -22.39 12.35
CA HIS A 315 0.42 -21.16 13.10
C HIS A 315 1.55 -21.29 14.13
N LYS A 316 2.03 -22.53 14.40
CA LYS A 316 3.17 -22.82 15.28
C LYS A 316 4.37 -23.31 14.48
N ARG A 317 5.54 -23.29 15.08
CA ARG A 317 6.76 -23.92 14.53
C ARG A 317 6.81 -25.40 14.92
N GLY A 318 7.39 -26.24 14.06
CA GLY A 318 7.63 -27.67 14.36
C GLY A 318 6.33 -28.41 14.63
N VAL A 319 5.35 -28.30 13.76
CA VAL A 319 4.08 -29.03 13.91
C VAL A 319 4.20 -30.39 13.24
N ASN A 320 4.13 -31.45 14.05
CA ASN A 320 4.15 -32.81 13.54
C ASN A 320 2.90 -33.11 12.69
N THR A 321 3.09 -33.90 11.65
CA THR A 321 2.01 -34.61 10.97
C THR A 321 1.65 -35.90 11.73
N PHE A 322 0.44 -36.42 11.50
CA PHE A 322 -0.07 -37.60 12.21
C PHE A 322 -0.65 -38.63 11.23
N ALA A 323 -0.45 -39.91 11.54
CA ALA A 323 -1.23 -41.00 11.01
C ALA A 323 -2.35 -41.37 12.00
N LEU A 324 -3.60 -41.48 11.53
CA LEU A 324 -4.72 -41.93 12.36
C LEU A 324 -5.13 -43.35 11.99
N SER A 325 -4.90 -44.29 12.90
CA SER A 325 -5.30 -45.70 12.73
C SER A 325 -5.91 -46.29 14.01
N ARG A 326 -6.96 -47.07 13.85
CA ARG A 326 -7.60 -47.81 14.95
C ARG A 326 -7.89 -47.00 16.21
N GLY A 327 -8.28 -45.72 16.01
CA GLY A 327 -8.61 -44.80 17.12
C GLY A 327 -7.41 -44.18 17.83
N LYS A 328 -6.20 -44.35 17.29
CA LYS A 328 -4.96 -43.73 17.79
C LYS A 328 -4.42 -42.71 16.81
N ALA A 329 -3.74 -41.71 17.33
CA ALA A 329 -3.00 -40.69 16.55
C ALA A 329 -1.49 -40.89 16.81
N GLU A 330 -0.76 -41.27 15.79
CA GLU A 330 0.69 -41.48 15.85
C GLU A 330 1.38 -40.35 15.13
N ALA A 331 2.28 -39.62 15.82
CA ALA A 331 3.09 -38.59 15.22
C ALA A 331 4.04 -39.20 14.18
N GLN A 332 4.19 -38.51 13.05
CA GLN A 332 5.15 -38.88 12.01
C GLN A 332 6.42 -38.01 12.17
N ASP A 333 7.50 -38.44 11.56
CA ASP A 333 8.79 -37.74 11.61
C ASP A 333 8.80 -36.41 10.82
N GLU A 334 7.75 -36.18 10.00
CA GLU A 334 7.62 -34.97 9.22
C GLU A 334 7.03 -33.83 10.06
N GLU A 335 7.76 -32.74 10.13
CA GLU A 335 7.34 -31.49 10.77
C GLU A 335 7.05 -30.42 9.73
N LEU A 336 6.00 -29.64 9.96
CA LEU A 336 5.64 -28.50 9.14
C LEU A 336 6.06 -27.21 9.82
N ASP A 337 6.64 -26.33 9.03
CA ASP A 337 7.02 -24.99 9.46
C ASP A 337 5.80 -24.07 9.65
N ARG A 338 5.99 -23.05 10.50
CA ARG A 338 5.00 -21.99 10.68
C ARG A 338 4.61 -21.37 9.33
N ARG A 339 3.31 -21.15 9.13
CA ARG A 339 2.68 -20.59 7.92
C ARG A 339 2.69 -21.53 6.71
N THR A 340 3.11 -22.77 6.83
CA THR A 340 2.89 -23.74 5.76
C THR A 340 1.40 -23.79 5.43
N ALA A 341 1.06 -23.58 4.16
CA ALA A 341 -0.30 -23.68 3.68
C ALA A 341 -0.62 -25.12 3.30
N VAL A 342 -1.61 -25.72 3.95
CA VAL A 342 -2.00 -27.12 3.78
C VAL A 342 -3.38 -27.21 3.16
N PRO A 343 -3.52 -27.71 1.91
CA PRO A 343 -4.83 -28.05 1.35
C PRO A 343 -5.50 -29.15 2.15
N LEU A 344 -6.73 -28.92 2.63
CA LEU A 344 -7.48 -29.86 3.45
C LEU A 344 -8.59 -30.56 2.66
N THR A 345 -8.97 -31.78 3.09
CA THR A 345 -10.10 -32.52 2.49
C THR A 345 -11.46 -32.05 3.02
N GLY A 346 -11.48 -31.34 4.16
CA GLY A 346 -12.69 -31.01 4.91
C GLY A 346 -13.15 -32.15 5.84
N ARG A 347 -12.45 -33.28 5.86
CA ARG A 347 -12.71 -34.37 6.80
C ARG A 347 -11.96 -34.11 8.10
N PHE A 348 -12.63 -34.40 9.22
CA PHE A 348 -12.00 -34.32 10.52
C PHE A 348 -12.30 -35.60 11.34
N ARG A 349 -11.44 -35.88 12.34
CA ARG A 349 -11.64 -36.93 13.34
C ARG A 349 -11.23 -36.43 14.72
N THR A 350 -11.90 -36.92 15.72
CA THR A 350 -11.54 -36.66 17.12
C THR A 350 -10.95 -37.95 17.70
N VAL A 351 -9.73 -37.87 18.25
CA VAL A 351 -9.00 -38.94 18.90
C VAL A 351 -8.55 -38.40 20.25
N ASP A 352 -8.89 -39.10 21.34
CA ASP A 352 -8.57 -38.71 22.72
C ASP A 352 -8.92 -37.25 23.06
N GLY A 353 -10.09 -36.78 22.57
CA GLY A 353 -10.56 -35.40 22.75
C GLY A 353 -9.89 -34.35 21.87
N VAL A 354 -8.89 -34.70 21.06
CA VAL A 354 -8.20 -33.80 20.14
C VAL A 354 -8.79 -33.95 18.74
N ARG A 355 -9.18 -32.82 18.12
CA ARG A 355 -9.65 -32.78 16.75
C ARG A 355 -8.49 -32.67 15.78
N TYR A 356 -8.53 -33.50 14.73
CA TYR A 356 -7.57 -33.54 13.63
C TYR A 356 -8.27 -33.26 12.31
N GLU A 357 -7.65 -32.43 11.46
CA GLU A 357 -8.05 -32.13 10.08
C GLU A 357 -7.20 -32.96 9.11
N GLN A 358 -7.82 -33.51 8.05
CA GLN A 358 -7.11 -34.33 7.07
C GLN A 358 -6.57 -33.47 5.93
N ALA A 359 -5.27 -33.53 5.69
CA ALA A 359 -4.63 -32.95 4.50
C ALA A 359 -4.99 -33.75 3.24
N LYS A 360 -5.01 -33.12 2.08
CA LYS A 360 -5.23 -33.81 0.78
C LYS A 360 -4.14 -34.83 0.48
N GLU A 361 -2.95 -34.66 1.02
CA GLU A 361 -1.81 -35.57 0.92
C GLU A 361 -1.96 -36.81 1.81
N GLY A 362 -2.99 -36.85 2.66
CA GLY A 362 -3.38 -38.04 3.42
C GLY A 362 -3.02 -38.01 4.90
N TYR A 363 -2.06 -37.21 5.34
CA TYR A 363 -1.73 -37.05 6.76
C TYR A 363 -2.78 -36.21 7.51
N TRP A 364 -2.64 -36.15 8.82
CA TRP A 364 -3.53 -35.40 9.70
C TRP A 364 -2.77 -34.36 10.52
N LEU A 365 -3.44 -33.26 10.83
CA LEU A 365 -2.92 -32.20 11.67
C LEU A 365 -3.92 -31.85 12.77
N ARG A 366 -3.43 -31.50 13.95
CA ARG A 366 -4.31 -31.04 15.04
C ARG A 366 -4.95 -29.71 14.62
N SER A 367 -6.28 -29.60 14.75
CA SER A 367 -7.01 -28.38 14.42
C SER A 367 -6.50 -27.15 15.18
N GLN A 368 -6.04 -27.35 16.43
CA GLN A 368 -5.46 -26.30 17.27
C GLN A 368 -4.11 -25.75 16.78
N ASP A 369 -3.46 -26.41 15.83
CA ASP A 369 -2.17 -26.00 15.27
C ASP A 369 -2.34 -25.32 13.89
N LEU A 370 -3.61 -25.15 13.46
CA LEU A 370 -3.99 -24.59 12.18
C LEU A 370 -4.90 -23.36 12.33
N ILE A 371 -4.69 -22.39 11.49
CA ILE A 371 -5.69 -21.38 11.14
C ILE A 371 -6.41 -21.90 9.90
N VAL A 372 -7.68 -22.31 10.05
CA VAL A 372 -8.43 -22.95 8.97
C VAL A 372 -9.35 -21.96 8.27
N VAL A 373 -9.18 -21.83 6.96
CA VAL A 373 -10.10 -21.11 6.08
C VAL A 373 -11.06 -22.12 5.47
N VAL A 374 -12.34 -22.01 5.82
CA VAL A 374 -13.39 -22.91 5.34
C VAL A 374 -14.22 -22.27 4.22
N ARG A 375 -14.84 -23.12 3.39
CA ARG A 375 -15.82 -22.63 2.42
C ARG A 375 -17.04 -22.05 3.15
N ARG A 376 -17.47 -20.86 2.72
CA ARG A 376 -18.69 -20.25 3.28
C ARG A 376 -19.93 -21.08 2.92
N SER A 377 -20.78 -21.31 3.89
CA SER A 377 -22.08 -21.96 3.68
C SER A 377 -23.15 -20.99 3.16
N LYS A 378 -23.01 -19.69 3.50
CA LYS A 378 -23.88 -18.61 3.04
C LYS A 378 -23.03 -17.45 2.56
N PHE A 379 -23.36 -16.95 1.39
CA PHE A 379 -22.69 -15.78 0.79
C PHE A 379 -23.50 -14.52 1.06
N PRO A 380 -22.85 -13.37 1.26
CA PRO A 380 -23.52 -12.07 1.30
C PRO A 380 -24.27 -11.80 -0.02
N GLU A 381 -25.30 -10.95 0.04
CA GLU A 381 -26.11 -10.61 -1.14
C GLU A 381 -25.32 -9.97 -2.27
N PHE A 382 -24.24 -9.26 -1.95
CA PHE A 382 -23.35 -8.63 -2.92
C PHE A 382 -22.44 -9.64 -3.64
N ALA A 383 -22.25 -10.86 -3.13
CA ALA A 383 -21.41 -11.89 -3.71
C ALA A 383 -22.06 -12.57 -4.93
N LYS A 384 -22.43 -11.78 -5.95
CA LYS A 384 -23.14 -12.22 -7.15
C LYS A 384 -22.30 -11.99 -8.40
N GLY A 385 -22.50 -12.84 -9.41
CA GLY A 385 -21.84 -12.72 -10.70
C GLY A 385 -20.31 -12.72 -10.55
N ALA A 386 -19.67 -11.72 -11.15
CA ALA A 386 -18.21 -11.51 -11.10
C ALA A 386 -17.77 -10.45 -10.08
N GLN A 387 -18.66 -10.01 -9.15
CA GLN A 387 -18.28 -9.02 -8.13
C GLN A 387 -17.07 -9.50 -7.34
N LYS A 388 -15.97 -8.74 -7.41
CA LYS A 388 -14.78 -8.97 -6.59
C LYS A 388 -15.00 -8.49 -5.17
N TRP A 389 -14.64 -9.33 -4.21
CA TRP A 389 -14.72 -8.96 -2.80
C TRP A 389 -13.72 -9.72 -1.95
N LEU A 390 -13.40 -9.15 -0.80
CA LEU A 390 -12.44 -9.66 0.17
C LEU A 390 -13.18 -10.01 1.47
N ASP A 391 -13.07 -11.26 1.92
CA ASP A 391 -13.53 -11.73 3.23
C ASP A 391 -12.38 -11.64 4.22
N VAL A 392 -12.43 -10.66 5.11
CA VAL A 392 -11.40 -10.40 6.13
C VAL A 392 -11.92 -10.89 7.47
N SER A 393 -11.28 -11.92 8.04
CA SER A 393 -11.55 -12.41 9.39
C SER A 393 -10.52 -11.89 10.37
N LEU A 394 -10.95 -11.02 11.29
CA LEU A 394 -10.08 -10.46 12.34
C LEU A 394 -9.72 -11.49 13.42
N ALA A 395 -10.65 -12.42 13.74
CA ALA A 395 -10.38 -13.48 14.71
C ALA A 395 -9.33 -14.48 14.19
N ASN A 396 -9.41 -14.83 12.90
CA ASN A 396 -8.51 -15.80 12.29
C ASN A 396 -7.27 -15.16 11.65
N GLN A 397 -7.21 -13.83 11.57
CA GLN A 397 -6.14 -13.10 10.89
C GLN A 397 -5.93 -13.58 9.45
N THR A 398 -7.04 -13.74 8.70
CA THR A 398 -7.04 -14.21 7.31
C THR A 398 -7.79 -13.27 6.39
N LEU A 399 -7.37 -13.25 5.13
CA LEU A 399 -8.05 -12.62 4.03
C LEU A 399 -8.27 -13.65 2.92
N THR A 400 -9.52 -13.74 2.43
CA THR A 400 -9.87 -14.57 1.27
C THR A 400 -10.47 -13.70 0.18
N ALA A 401 -9.91 -13.75 -1.02
CA ALA A 401 -10.44 -13.05 -2.18
C ALA A 401 -11.44 -13.94 -2.94
N TYR A 402 -12.52 -13.34 -3.40
CA TYR A 402 -13.61 -14.00 -4.12
C TYR A 402 -14.02 -13.23 -5.38
N GLU A 403 -14.42 -13.99 -6.39
CA GLU A 403 -15.19 -13.53 -7.54
C GLU A 403 -16.59 -14.15 -7.46
N GLY A 404 -17.60 -13.34 -7.09
CA GLY A 404 -18.90 -13.87 -6.70
C GLY A 404 -18.79 -14.88 -5.56
N SER A 405 -19.15 -16.14 -5.81
CA SER A 405 -19.03 -17.25 -4.85
C SER A 405 -17.75 -18.09 -5.01
N LYS A 406 -16.92 -17.80 -6.02
CA LYS A 406 -15.68 -18.53 -6.31
C LYS A 406 -14.51 -17.94 -5.50
N PRO A 407 -13.90 -18.70 -4.57
CA PRO A 407 -12.68 -18.26 -3.90
C PRO A 407 -11.49 -18.35 -4.86
N VAL A 408 -10.66 -17.30 -4.90
CA VAL A 408 -9.50 -17.24 -5.81
C VAL A 408 -8.16 -17.25 -5.09
N PHE A 409 -8.11 -16.70 -3.88
CA PHE A 409 -6.86 -16.61 -3.12
C PHE A 409 -7.13 -16.53 -1.62
N ALA A 410 -6.25 -17.09 -0.79
CA ALA A 410 -6.27 -16.91 0.66
C ALA A 410 -4.88 -16.61 1.21
N THR A 411 -4.80 -15.72 2.19
CA THR A 411 -3.57 -15.33 2.87
C THR A 411 -3.81 -15.03 4.34
N LEU A 412 -2.71 -14.97 5.10
CA LEU A 412 -2.68 -14.42 6.45
C LEU A 412 -2.50 -12.91 6.41
N ILE A 413 -3.08 -12.23 7.39
CA ILE A 413 -2.97 -10.77 7.56
C ILE A 413 -2.45 -10.42 8.95
N SER A 414 -2.15 -9.14 9.17
CA SER A 414 -1.97 -8.53 10.48
C SER A 414 -2.94 -7.38 10.64
N SER A 415 -3.96 -7.56 11.47
CA SER A 415 -4.94 -6.51 11.75
C SER A 415 -4.55 -5.68 12.98
N GLY A 416 -5.41 -4.74 13.37
CA GLY A 416 -5.22 -3.94 14.56
C GLY A 416 -5.02 -4.76 15.82
N ARG A 417 -3.99 -4.44 16.61
CA ARG A 417 -3.52 -5.21 17.78
C ARG A 417 -4.56 -5.39 18.89
N ASP A 418 -5.52 -4.49 18.98
CA ASP A 418 -6.60 -4.60 19.94
C ASP A 418 -7.76 -5.52 19.49
N GLN A 419 -7.55 -6.23 18.38
CA GLN A 419 -8.44 -7.27 17.86
C GLN A 419 -9.90 -6.78 17.68
N LEU A 420 -10.84 -7.28 18.49
CA LEU A 420 -12.28 -7.03 18.35
C LEU A 420 -12.80 -5.91 19.24
N LYS A 421 -11.94 -5.11 19.86
CA LYS A 421 -12.36 -3.94 20.65
C LYS A 421 -13.04 -2.87 19.77
N ASP A 422 -13.51 -1.80 20.39
CA ASP A 422 -14.10 -0.66 19.67
C ASP A 422 -13.00 0.10 18.89
N PRO A 423 -13.10 0.17 17.55
CA PRO A 423 -12.10 0.83 16.73
C PRO A 423 -12.06 2.36 16.90
N GLN A 424 -13.09 2.97 17.51
CA GLN A 424 -13.11 4.41 17.78
C GLN A 424 -12.16 4.82 18.90
N VAL A 425 -11.85 3.91 19.82
CA VAL A 425 -11.07 4.18 21.03
C VAL A 425 -9.89 3.21 21.23
N SER A 426 -9.58 2.40 20.23
CA SER A 426 -8.53 1.40 20.30
C SER A 426 -7.82 1.25 18.96
N ALA A 427 -6.74 0.47 18.92
CA ALA A 427 -6.02 0.15 17.67
C ALA A 427 -6.70 -0.96 16.84
N SER A 428 -7.97 -1.26 17.06
CA SER A 428 -8.71 -2.30 16.33
C SER A 428 -9.02 -1.87 14.90
N THR A 429 -9.07 -2.83 13.98
CA THR A 429 -9.56 -2.60 12.61
C THR A 429 -11.10 -2.51 12.61
N VAL A 430 -11.64 -1.57 11.83
CA VAL A 430 -13.08 -1.36 11.67
C VAL A 430 -13.74 -2.60 11.05
N ARG A 431 -14.97 -2.92 11.49
CA ARG A 431 -15.79 -4.03 10.98
C ARG A 431 -16.96 -3.49 10.19
N GLY A 432 -17.31 -4.18 9.13
CA GLY A 432 -18.43 -3.77 8.24
C GLY A 432 -18.22 -4.21 6.81
N THR A 433 -19.03 -3.63 5.93
CA THR A 433 -18.93 -3.81 4.48
C THR A 433 -18.57 -2.47 3.87
N PHE A 434 -17.41 -2.42 3.25
CA PHE A 434 -16.81 -1.24 2.66
C PHE A 434 -16.53 -1.47 1.18
N ARG A 435 -16.06 -0.43 0.49
CA ARG A 435 -15.50 -0.53 -0.86
C ARG A 435 -14.12 0.09 -0.88
N ILE A 436 -13.23 -0.41 -1.73
CA ILE A 436 -11.95 0.26 -1.98
C ILE A 436 -12.25 1.62 -2.61
N GLN A 437 -11.87 2.69 -1.93
CA GLN A 437 -12.12 4.08 -2.34
C GLN A 437 -10.93 4.67 -3.09
N ARG A 438 -9.73 4.28 -2.68
CA ARG A 438 -8.47 4.78 -3.24
C ARG A 438 -7.44 3.68 -3.28
N LYS A 439 -6.60 3.73 -4.31
CA LYS A 439 -5.42 2.86 -4.38
C LYS A 439 -4.20 3.70 -4.72
N HIS A 440 -3.09 3.43 -4.03
CA HIS A 440 -1.81 4.06 -4.30
C HIS A 440 -0.72 2.98 -4.35
N VAL A 441 0.16 3.09 -5.35
CA VAL A 441 1.33 2.19 -5.45
C VAL A 441 2.15 2.27 -4.16
N THR A 442 2.36 3.49 -3.66
CA THR A 442 2.92 3.73 -2.33
C THR A 442 2.27 4.94 -1.68
N ARG A 443 2.16 4.90 -0.34
CA ARG A 443 1.68 6.04 0.45
C ARG A 443 2.17 5.92 1.89
N ALA A 444 2.36 7.05 2.57
CA ALA A 444 2.56 7.03 4.01
C ALA A 444 1.30 6.49 4.72
N VAL A 445 1.51 5.60 5.67
CA VAL A 445 0.44 5.04 6.50
C VAL A 445 0.74 5.27 7.98
N ASP A 446 -0.32 5.50 8.76
CA ASP A 446 -0.20 5.50 10.21
C ASP A 446 0.01 4.06 10.67
N ASN A 447 1.15 3.79 11.29
CA ASN A 447 1.47 2.48 11.81
C ASN A 447 2.17 2.61 13.16
N ARG A 448 1.38 2.45 14.22
CA ARG A 448 1.85 2.47 15.62
C ARG A 448 1.94 1.05 16.13
N GLU A 449 3.13 0.46 16.09
CA GLU A 449 3.35 -0.87 16.65
C GLU A 449 3.32 -0.88 18.19
N VAL A 450 3.21 -2.11 18.75
CA VAL A 450 3.06 -2.35 20.20
C VAL A 450 4.19 -1.72 21.04
N HIS A 451 5.38 -1.57 20.47
CA HIS A 451 6.59 -1.15 21.18
C HIS A 451 7.09 0.26 20.82
N GLY A 452 6.32 1.05 20.12
CA GLY A 452 6.71 2.42 19.79
C GLY A 452 5.97 3.01 18.60
N GLU A 453 5.97 4.33 18.54
CA GLU A 453 5.48 5.06 17.39
C GLU A 453 6.64 5.29 16.43
N PHE A 454 6.48 4.88 15.18
CA PHE A 454 7.40 5.21 14.11
C PHE A 454 6.64 5.51 12.82
N ASP A 455 7.22 6.32 11.98
CA ASP A 455 6.62 6.72 10.72
C ASP A 455 6.91 5.67 9.65
N VAL A 456 5.94 5.33 8.83
CA VAL A 456 6.10 4.47 7.65
C VAL A 456 5.84 5.30 6.41
N ALA A 457 6.92 5.74 5.78
CA ALA A 457 6.84 6.40 4.50
C ALA A 457 6.73 5.36 3.37
N ASP A 458 5.99 5.71 2.33
CA ASP A 458 5.88 4.93 1.09
C ASP A 458 5.54 3.44 1.31
N ALA A 459 4.62 3.13 2.24
CA ALA A 459 4.08 1.78 2.37
C ALA A 459 3.53 1.31 1.02
N PRO A 460 3.91 0.10 0.53
CA PRO A 460 3.52 -0.36 -0.79
C PRO A 460 2.09 -0.88 -0.83
N TRP A 461 1.44 -0.74 -1.98
CA TRP A 461 0.16 -1.35 -2.33
C TRP A 461 -0.98 -0.96 -1.40
N VAL A 462 -1.12 0.35 -1.16
CA VAL A 462 -2.14 0.89 -0.25
C VAL A 462 -3.50 0.90 -0.91
N MET A 463 -4.48 0.28 -0.27
CA MET A 463 -5.89 0.20 -0.66
C MET A 463 -6.74 0.72 0.49
N GLU A 464 -7.13 1.99 0.43
CA GLU A 464 -7.99 2.64 1.44
C GLU A 464 -9.45 2.25 1.20
N PHE A 465 -10.11 1.72 2.22
CA PHE A 465 -11.51 1.28 2.14
C PHE A 465 -12.44 2.03 3.10
N GLU A 466 -11.89 2.71 4.10
CA GLU A 466 -12.57 3.61 5.02
C GLU A 466 -11.57 4.68 5.47
N PRO A 467 -11.96 5.95 5.71
CA PRO A 467 -11.04 6.97 6.20
C PRO A 467 -10.25 6.51 7.43
N GLY A 468 -8.92 6.50 7.31
CA GLY A 468 -8.02 6.03 8.36
C GLY A 468 -7.80 4.50 8.41
N TYR A 469 -8.37 3.73 7.49
CA TYR A 469 -8.22 2.27 7.39
C TYR A 469 -7.84 1.84 5.99
N ALA A 470 -6.72 1.17 5.87
CA ALA A 470 -6.21 0.67 4.60
C ALA A 470 -5.67 -0.75 4.71
N MET A 471 -5.66 -1.44 3.59
CA MET A 471 -4.84 -2.63 3.38
C MET A 471 -3.50 -2.20 2.77
N THR A 472 -2.39 -2.82 3.19
CA THR A 472 -1.05 -2.43 2.74
C THR A 472 -0.04 -3.56 2.82
N GLY A 473 1.02 -3.49 2.01
CA GLY A 473 2.19 -4.35 2.13
C GLY A 473 3.11 -3.90 3.26
N MET A 474 3.44 -4.81 4.16
CA MET A 474 4.35 -4.52 5.27
C MET A 474 5.79 -4.85 4.88
N TYR A 475 6.61 -3.85 4.57
CA TYR A 475 8.04 -4.06 4.42
C TYR A 475 8.78 -4.03 5.78
N TRP A 476 8.15 -3.51 6.82
CA TRP A 476 8.73 -3.30 8.16
C TRP A 476 8.47 -4.43 9.15
N SER A 477 7.55 -5.33 8.86
CA SER A 477 7.13 -6.42 9.75
C SER A 477 6.85 -7.71 8.98
N ASP A 478 7.06 -8.84 9.64
CA ASP A 478 6.67 -10.17 9.18
C ASP A 478 5.56 -10.77 10.07
N GLY A 479 4.73 -9.91 10.67
CA GLY A 479 3.74 -10.27 11.68
C GLY A 479 2.42 -10.85 11.12
N VAL A 480 2.36 -11.35 9.88
CA VAL A 480 1.13 -11.94 9.34
C VAL A 480 0.71 -13.20 10.10
N GLY A 481 -0.59 -13.33 10.35
CA GLY A 481 -1.19 -14.34 11.23
C GLY A 481 -1.37 -13.87 12.67
N GLU A 482 -0.96 -12.63 13.00
CA GLU A 482 -1.05 -12.04 14.33
C GLU A 482 -1.58 -10.60 14.26
N ALA A 483 -2.40 -10.21 15.22
CA ALA A 483 -2.93 -8.84 15.30
C ALA A 483 -1.88 -7.93 15.96
N GLN A 484 -1.08 -7.21 15.18
CA GLN A 484 0.02 -6.36 15.64
C GLN A 484 -0.08 -4.91 15.16
N GLY A 485 -0.91 -4.63 14.16
CA GLY A 485 -1.03 -3.34 13.50
C GLY A 485 -1.77 -2.27 14.32
N PHE A 486 -1.88 -1.10 13.72
CA PHE A 486 -2.74 -0.01 14.19
C PHE A 486 -3.75 0.30 13.08
N HIS A 487 -5.03 -0.03 13.31
CA HIS A 487 -6.16 0.16 12.39
C HIS A 487 -6.05 -0.61 11.04
N ASN A 488 -4.88 -0.58 10.40
CA ASN A 488 -4.66 -1.12 9.06
C ASN A 488 -4.64 -2.66 9.02
N ILE A 489 -4.86 -3.18 7.82
CA ILE A 489 -4.71 -4.60 7.49
C ILE A 489 -3.40 -4.77 6.73
N GLY A 490 -2.38 -5.27 7.42
CA GLY A 490 -1.09 -5.55 6.84
C GLY A 490 -1.03 -6.93 6.18
N MET A 491 -0.37 -7.00 5.03
CA MET A 491 -0.05 -8.23 4.30
C MET A 491 1.44 -8.28 3.99
N THR A 492 1.94 -9.43 3.58
CA THR A 492 3.28 -9.46 2.97
C THR A 492 3.30 -8.63 1.69
N PRO A 493 4.45 -8.07 1.27
CA PRO A 493 4.52 -7.28 0.03
C PRO A 493 4.03 -8.03 -1.22
N ILE A 494 4.28 -9.35 -1.27
CA ILE A 494 3.87 -10.22 -2.38
C ILE A 494 2.34 -10.29 -2.45
N ASP A 495 1.70 -10.59 -1.33
CA ASP A 495 0.25 -10.75 -1.26
C ASP A 495 -0.47 -9.42 -1.42
N ALA A 496 0.06 -8.34 -0.84
CA ALA A 496 -0.49 -7.01 -1.00
C ALA A 496 -0.47 -6.57 -2.47
N ARG A 497 0.66 -6.81 -3.19
CA ARG A 497 0.74 -6.56 -4.63
C ARG A 497 -0.28 -7.38 -5.40
N ARG A 498 -0.41 -8.68 -5.09
CA ARG A 498 -1.38 -9.56 -5.74
C ARG A 498 -2.81 -9.03 -5.58
N ILE A 499 -3.23 -8.70 -4.36
CA ILE A 499 -4.55 -8.14 -4.08
C ILE A 499 -4.74 -6.78 -4.75
N PHE A 500 -3.71 -5.92 -4.71
CA PHE A 500 -3.72 -4.61 -5.35
C PHE A 500 -3.94 -4.72 -6.86
N MET A 501 -3.19 -5.58 -7.55
CA MET A 501 -3.33 -5.74 -9.00
C MET A 501 -4.64 -6.44 -9.41
N TRP A 502 -5.17 -7.32 -8.55
CA TRP A 502 -6.42 -8.03 -8.82
C TRP A 502 -7.67 -7.18 -8.52
N SER A 503 -7.62 -6.27 -7.54
CA SER A 503 -8.80 -5.52 -7.07
C SER A 503 -9.13 -4.29 -7.93
N ASP A 504 -10.41 -3.89 -7.93
CA ASP A 504 -10.89 -2.66 -8.57
C ASP A 504 -11.00 -1.51 -7.54
N PRO A 505 -10.79 -0.24 -7.96
CA PRO A 505 -10.42 0.20 -9.30
C PRO A 505 -8.97 -0.18 -9.68
N GLU A 506 -8.71 -0.37 -10.98
CA GLU A 506 -7.36 -0.54 -11.48
C GLU A 506 -6.62 0.80 -11.46
N VAL A 507 -5.34 0.79 -11.06
CA VAL A 507 -4.47 1.97 -11.18
C VAL A 507 -3.89 1.99 -12.59
N PRO A 508 -4.19 3.03 -13.40
CA PRO A 508 -3.70 3.11 -14.78
C PRO A 508 -2.18 3.15 -14.85
N GLU A 509 -1.63 2.63 -15.94
CA GLU A 509 -0.20 2.68 -16.23
C GLU A 509 0.33 4.13 -16.18
N GLY A 510 1.45 4.33 -15.48
CA GLY A 510 2.06 5.64 -15.28
C GLY A 510 1.44 6.47 -14.15
N TRP A 511 0.29 6.07 -13.60
CA TRP A 511 -0.29 6.71 -12.44
C TRP A 511 0.30 6.15 -11.14
N HIS A 512 0.36 6.99 -10.13
CA HIS A 512 0.75 6.57 -8.78
C HIS A 512 -0.43 6.11 -7.94
N GLY A 513 -1.59 6.69 -8.18
CA GLY A 513 -2.82 6.35 -7.46
C GLY A 513 -4.08 6.65 -8.26
N VAL A 514 -5.17 6.03 -7.85
CA VAL A 514 -6.52 6.24 -8.36
C VAL A 514 -7.48 6.51 -7.20
N VAL A 515 -8.42 7.43 -7.43
CA VAL A 515 -9.50 7.78 -6.51
C VAL A 515 -10.81 7.47 -7.21
N ASP A 516 -11.45 6.38 -6.81
CA ASP A 516 -12.72 5.95 -7.38
C ASP A 516 -13.40 4.94 -6.43
N GLY A 517 -14.31 5.43 -5.58
CA GLY A 517 -15.13 4.60 -4.68
C GLY A 517 -16.45 4.16 -5.29
N GLY A 518 -16.53 4.04 -6.62
CA GLY A 518 -17.75 3.72 -7.35
C GLY A 518 -18.33 2.34 -7.07
N GLU A 519 -19.51 2.05 -7.63
CA GLU A 519 -20.23 0.79 -7.41
C GLU A 519 -19.48 -0.45 -7.91
N THR A 520 -18.57 -0.27 -8.86
CA THR A 520 -17.74 -1.35 -9.43
C THR A 520 -16.53 -1.69 -8.60
N SER A 521 -16.18 -0.87 -7.58
CA SER A 521 -15.03 -1.10 -6.71
C SER A 521 -15.15 -2.41 -5.93
N THR A 522 -14.02 -3.06 -5.67
CA THR A 522 -13.93 -4.28 -4.86
C THR A 522 -14.48 -4.03 -3.46
N ILE A 523 -15.35 -4.93 -3.00
CA ILE A 523 -15.93 -4.87 -1.66
C ILE A 523 -14.97 -5.46 -0.64
N VAL A 524 -14.83 -4.80 0.51
CA VAL A 524 -14.04 -5.27 1.67
C VAL A 524 -15.02 -5.59 2.79
N PHE A 525 -15.22 -6.87 3.06
CA PHE A 525 -16.10 -7.37 4.11
C PHE A 525 -15.27 -7.78 5.32
N VAL A 526 -15.22 -6.89 6.32
CA VAL A 526 -14.45 -7.10 7.55
C VAL A 526 -15.36 -7.62 8.65
N ARG A 527 -15.08 -8.80 9.14
CA ARG A 527 -15.84 -9.48 10.20
C ARG A 527 -14.96 -9.94 11.36
N PRO A 528 -15.56 -10.29 12.48
CA PRO A 528 -14.87 -10.93 13.59
C PRO A 528 -14.07 -12.15 13.19
#